data_23a2b769b870ab2b1223166203cc840e
#
_entry.id   23a2b769b870ab2b1223166203cc840e
#
_cell.length_a   1.000
_cell.length_b   1.000
_cell.length_c   1.000
_cell.angle_alpha   90.00
_cell.angle_beta   90.00
_cell.angle_gamma   90.00
#
_symmetry.space_group_name_H-M   'P 1'
#
loop_
_entity.id
_entity.type
_entity.pdbx_description
1 polymer ?
#
loop_
_entity_poly.entity_id
_entity_poly.type
_entity_poly.pdbx_seq_one_letter_code
_entity_poly.pdbx_strand_id
1 'polypeptide(L)'
;MEKVIAIGVPGLFIVGIIWLIITSNKRINNALSTASKTLGFTYIPSKNIFRKKKIFGEIDGYNCEVEVYTRSHGKSSTTYVSFFAYFPESFEMGLKINWRGEFDGDDEYLTDLFIKRNEELIETSKKNLRRLRVEDAFVNSRKVLFRKYYKADEIVKTMRDVLSLAKAIK
;
A
#
# COMPACT_ATOMS: atom_id res chain seq x y z
N MET A 1 -4.48 -43.06 28.59
CA MET A 1 -5.34 -41.99 28.02
C MET A 1 -4.67 -40.60 28.01
N GLU A 2 -3.74 -40.27 28.87
CA GLU A 2 -3.05 -38.97 28.91
C GLU A 2 -2.20 -38.62 27.66
N LYS A 3 -1.58 -39.61 26.99
CA LYS A 3 -0.73 -39.36 25.81
C LYS A 3 -1.52 -38.92 24.54
N VAL A 4 -2.81 -39.23 24.46
CA VAL A 4 -3.64 -38.88 23.29
C VAL A 4 -4.08 -37.41 23.37
N ILE A 5 -4.29 -36.87 24.57
CA ILE A 5 -4.69 -35.49 24.78
C ILE A 5 -3.54 -34.53 24.52
N ALA A 6 -2.28 -34.92 24.79
CA ALA A 6 -1.10 -34.07 24.57
C ALA A 6 -0.79 -33.77 23.09
N ILE A 7 -1.25 -34.61 22.15
CA ILE A 7 -1.03 -34.42 20.70
C ILE A 7 -2.20 -33.70 20.03
N GLY A 8 -3.43 -33.83 20.56
CA GLY A 8 -4.63 -33.28 19.95
C GLY A 8 -4.72 -31.75 20.01
N VAL A 9 -4.32 -31.14 21.13
CA VAL A 9 -4.44 -29.67 21.33
C VAL A 9 -3.47 -28.88 20.42
N PRO A 10 -2.17 -29.22 20.31
CA PRO A 10 -1.27 -28.54 19.38
C PRO A 10 -1.69 -28.73 17.92
N GLY A 11 -2.21 -29.90 17.55
CA GLY A 11 -2.67 -30.17 16.19
C GLY A 11 -3.85 -29.28 15.77
N LEU A 12 -4.85 -29.13 16.63
CA LEU A 12 -6.00 -28.24 16.40
C LEU A 12 -5.58 -26.77 16.27
N PHE A 13 -4.60 -26.33 17.08
CA PHE A 13 -4.08 -24.98 17.02
C PHE A 13 -3.38 -24.68 15.68
N ILE A 14 -2.57 -25.62 15.19
CA ILE A 14 -1.88 -25.51 13.89
C ILE A 14 -2.91 -25.45 12.75
N VAL A 15 -3.92 -26.32 12.75
CA VAL A 15 -4.99 -26.32 11.75
C VAL A 15 -5.75 -25.00 11.76
N GLY A 16 -6.05 -24.45 12.95
CA GLY A 16 -6.69 -23.14 13.10
C GLY A 16 -5.87 -22.00 12.49
N ILE A 17 -4.55 -21.98 12.72
CA ILE A 17 -3.65 -20.98 12.12
C ILE A 17 -3.63 -21.11 10.61
N ILE A 18 -3.47 -22.30 10.07
CA ILE A 18 -3.46 -22.54 8.62
C ILE A 18 -4.77 -22.08 7.98
N TRP A 19 -5.90 -22.40 8.60
CA TRP A 19 -7.21 -21.98 8.12
C TRP A 19 -7.37 -20.45 8.13
N LEU A 20 -6.91 -19.75 9.18
CA LEU A 20 -6.91 -18.29 9.24
C LEU A 20 -6.05 -17.67 8.13
N ILE A 21 -4.88 -18.23 7.87
CA ILE A 21 -3.97 -17.75 6.81
C ILE A 21 -4.63 -17.90 5.43
N ILE A 22 -5.21 -19.07 5.14
CA ILE A 22 -5.89 -19.34 3.86
C ILE A 22 -7.07 -18.41 3.67
N THR A 23 -7.90 -18.25 4.70
CA THR A 23 -9.09 -17.39 4.67
C THR A 23 -8.71 -15.93 4.47
N SER A 24 -7.68 -15.45 5.16
CA SER A 24 -7.15 -14.10 5.02
C SER A 24 -6.63 -13.84 3.61
N ASN A 25 -5.88 -14.80 3.04
CA ASN A 25 -5.37 -14.71 1.67
C ASN A 25 -6.50 -14.64 0.63
N LYS A 26 -7.54 -15.47 0.79
CA LYS A 26 -8.72 -15.46 -0.08
C LYS A 26 -9.44 -14.11 -0.03
N ARG A 27 -9.62 -13.53 1.17
CA ARG A 27 -10.25 -12.21 1.36
C ARG A 27 -9.46 -11.11 0.66
N ILE A 28 -8.12 -11.09 0.78
CA ILE A 28 -7.25 -10.12 0.12
C ILE A 28 -7.37 -10.25 -1.40
N ASN A 29 -7.29 -11.47 -1.93
CA ASN A 29 -7.39 -11.70 -3.37
C ASN A 29 -8.75 -11.24 -3.92
N ASN A 30 -9.85 -11.53 -3.22
CA ASN A 30 -11.19 -11.08 -3.60
C ASN A 30 -11.29 -9.55 -3.58
N ALA A 31 -10.77 -8.90 -2.53
CA ALA A 31 -10.79 -7.44 -2.42
C ALA A 31 -10.00 -6.78 -3.55
N LEU A 32 -8.79 -7.28 -3.86
CA LEU A 32 -7.99 -6.77 -4.97
C LEU A 32 -8.65 -7.02 -6.32
N SER A 33 -9.23 -8.20 -6.55
CA SER A 33 -9.94 -8.52 -7.78
C SER A 33 -11.19 -7.63 -7.98
N THR A 34 -11.94 -7.34 -6.91
CA THR A 34 -13.09 -6.45 -6.99
C THR A 34 -12.62 -4.99 -7.20
N ALA A 35 -11.61 -4.54 -6.46
CA ALA A 35 -11.06 -3.20 -6.61
C ALA A 35 -10.48 -2.97 -8.02
N SER A 36 -9.80 -3.98 -8.60
CA SER A 36 -9.27 -3.87 -9.95
C SER A 36 -10.38 -3.68 -10.99
N LYS A 37 -11.50 -4.40 -10.86
CA LYS A 37 -12.66 -4.22 -11.75
C LYS A 37 -13.26 -2.81 -11.61
N THR A 38 -13.40 -2.31 -10.38
CA THR A 38 -13.95 -0.97 -10.12
C THR A 38 -13.05 0.16 -10.65
N LEU A 39 -11.72 -0.03 -10.62
CA LEU A 39 -10.74 0.94 -11.09
C LEU A 39 -10.39 0.77 -12.57
N GLY A 40 -10.82 -0.28 -13.24
CA GLY A 40 -10.38 -0.63 -14.60
C GLY A 40 -8.94 -1.13 -14.66
N PHE A 41 -8.42 -1.69 -13.55
CA PHE A 41 -7.03 -2.12 -13.43
C PHE A 41 -6.85 -3.60 -13.79
N THR A 42 -5.63 -3.93 -14.20
CA THR A 42 -5.18 -5.32 -14.34
C THR A 42 -4.83 -5.89 -12.97
N TYR A 43 -5.30 -7.10 -12.67
CA TYR A 43 -4.96 -7.82 -11.44
C TYR A 43 -3.99 -8.96 -11.73
N ILE A 44 -2.86 -8.98 -11.02
CA ILE A 44 -1.91 -10.10 -11.02
C ILE A 44 -2.13 -10.92 -9.74
N PRO A 45 -2.84 -12.05 -9.82
CA PRO A 45 -3.08 -12.90 -8.66
C PRO A 45 -1.79 -13.63 -8.24
N SER A 46 -1.66 -13.91 -6.95
CA SER A 46 -0.64 -14.80 -6.44
C SER A 46 -1.27 -15.85 -5.54
N LYS A 47 -1.04 -17.12 -5.85
CA LYS A 47 -1.44 -18.26 -5.00
C LYS A 47 -0.61 -18.32 -3.72
N ASN A 48 0.62 -17.82 -3.76
CA ASN A 48 1.52 -17.82 -2.61
C ASN A 48 1.24 -16.59 -1.73
N ILE A 49 1.00 -16.82 -0.42
CA ILE A 49 0.69 -15.80 0.58
C ILE A 49 1.84 -14.81 0.77
N PHE A 50 3.07 -15.27 0.59
CA PHE A 50 4.29 -14.48 0.78
C PHE A 50 4.71 -13.72 -0.47
N ARG A 51 4.15 -14.05 -1.64
CA ARG A 51 4.43 -13.32 -2.87
C ARG A 51 3.60 -12.04 -2.94
N LYS A 52 4.23 -11.00 -3.46
CA LYS A 52 3.63 -9.73 -3.78
C LYS A 52 2.40 -9.93 -4.69
N LYS A 53 1.29 -9.27 -4.34
CA LYS A 53 0.08 -9.17 -5.16
C LYS A 53 -0.03 -7.74 -5.64
N LYS A 54 -0.50 -7.56 -6.87
CA LYS A 54 -0.50 -6.27 -7.50
C LYS A 54 -1.78 -6.07 -8.33
N ILE A 55 -2.37 -4.88 -8.23
CA ILE A 55 -3.26 -4.33 -9.24
C ILE A 55 -2.65 -3.04 -9.78
N PHE A 56 -2.78 -2.81 -11.06
CA PHE A 56 -2.21 -1.63 -11.71
C PHE A 56 -3.01 -1.25 -12.95
N GLY A 57 -2.95 0.01 -13.31
CA GLY A 57 -3.62 0.58 -14.48
C GLY A 57 -3.39 2.08 -14.54
N GLU A 58 -4.06 2.73 -15.46
CA GLU A 58 -3.98 4.17 -15.69
C GLU A 58 -5.30 4.83 -15.35
N ILE A 59 -5.25 5.99 -14.70
CA ILE A 59 -6.40 6.87 -14.47
C ILE A 59 -5.97 8.30 -14.81
N ASP A 60 -6.63 8.92 -15.77
CA ASP A 60 -6.43 10.31 -16.18
C ASP A 60 -4.95 10.64 -16.50
N GLY A 61 -4.24 9.73 -17.17
CA GLY A 61 -2.84 9.88 -17.55
C GLY A 61 -1.82 9.51 -16.44
N TYR A 62 -2.29 9.13 -15.26
CA TYR A 62 -1.43 8.69 -14.14
C TYR A 62 -1.39 7.18 -14.07
N ASN A 63 -0.18 6.59 -14.12
CA ASN A 63 0.00 5.19 -13.81
C ASN A 63 -0.22 4.97 -12.32
N CYS A 64 -1.12 4.06 -11.98
CA CYS A 64 -1.52 3.77 -10.62
C CYS A 64 -1.26 2.30 -10.26
N GLU A 65 -0.86 2.07 -9.02
CA GLU A 65 -0.54 0.73 -8.55
C GLU A 65 -0.94 0.52 -7.10
N VAL A 66 -1.49 -0.65 -6.79
CA VAL A 66 -1.70 -1.10 -5.41
C VAL A 66 -0.98 -2.42 -5.22
N GLU A 67 -0.10 -2.47 -4.22
CA GLU A 67 0.68 -3.64 -3.88
C GLU A 67 0.37 -4.15 -2.49
N VAL A 68 0.24 -5.46 -2.35
CA VAL A 68 0.20 -6.14 -1.05
C VAL A 68 1.41 -7.05 -0.95
N TYR A 69 2.21 -6.84 0.08
CA TYR A 69 3.44 -7.60 0.32
C TYR A 69 3.72 -7.78 1.81
N THR A 70 4.47 -8.82 2.14
CA THR A 70 4.89 -9.12 3.51
C THR A 70 6.38 -8.86 3.66
N ARG A 71 6.77 -8.16 4.73
CA ARG A 71 8.17 -7.99 5.14
C ARG A 71 8.42 -8.77 6.42
N SER A 72 9.49 -9.55 6.43
CA SER A 72 9.98 -10.22 7.64
C SER A 72 10.89 -9.28 8.42
N HIS A 73 10.71 -9.28 9.74
CA HIS A 73 11.54 -8.53 10.70
C HIS A 73 12.05 -9.51 11.76
N GLY A 74 12.97 -10.38 11.37
CA GLY A 74 13.47 -11.44 12.24
C GLY A 74 12.38 -12.46 12.57
N LYS A 75 11.95 -12.52 13.84
CA LYS A 75 10.93 -13.47 14.33
C LYS A 75 9.49 -13.07 14.02
N SER A 76 9.26 -11.89 13.45
CA SER A 76 7.93 -11.38 13.11
C SER A 76 7.82 -11.05 11.64
N SER A 77 6.58 -11.02 11.12
CA SER A 77 6.31 -10.55 9.78
C SER A 77 5.13 -9.59 9.79
N THR A 78 5.19 -8.57 8.93
CA THR A 78 4.14 -7.58 8.80
C THR A 78 3.73 -7.47 7.33
N THR A 79 2.43 -7.57 7.07
CA THR A 79 1.87 -7.37 5.74
C THR A 79 1.48 -5.91 5.56
N TYR A 80 1.88 -5.35 4.44
CA TYR A 80 1.63 -3.97 4.04
C TYR A 80 0.77 -3.94 2.78
N VAL A 81 0.01 -2.86 2.66
CA VAL A 81 -0.58 -2.41 1.40
C VAL A 81 0.01 -1.05 1.05
N SER A 82 0.53 -0.91 -0.17
CA SER A 82 1.09 0.33 -0.70
C SER A 82 0.30 0.76 -1.92
N PHE A 83 0.05 2.06 -2.01
CA PHE A 83 -0.68 2.71 -3.09
C PHE A 83 0.28 3.69 -3.76
N PHE A 84 0.41 3.62 -5.07
CA PHE A 84 1.27 4.49 -5.86
C PHE A 84 0.45 5.19 -6.93
N ALA A 85 0.68 6.48 -7.09
CA ALA A 85 0.29 7.24 -8.27
C ALA A 85 1.58 7.87 -8.83
N TYR A 86 1.96 7.43 -10.01
CA TYR A 86 3.15 7.92 -10.70
C TYR A 86 2.78 9.18 -11.48
N PHE A 87 3.63 10.20 -11.38
CA PHE A 87 3.48 11.39 -12.19
C PHE A 87 3.69 11.05 -13.67
N PRO A 88 2.97 11.72 -14.59
CA PRO A 88 3.21 11.54 -16.03
C PRO A 88 4.65 11.87 -16.44
N GLU A 89 5.23 12.89 -15.79
CA GLU A 89 6.61 13.31 -15.94
C GLU A 89 7.25 13.40 -14.54
N SER A 90 8.51 12.97 -14.43
CA SER A 90 9.28 13.10 -13.20
C SER A 90 9.72 14.56 -13.00
N PHE A 91 9.82 15.00 -11.74
CA PHE A 91 10.31 16.34 -11.45
C PHE A 91 11.82 16.48 -11.63
N GLU A 92 12.57 15.38 -11.66
CA GLU A 92 14.05 15.33 -11.85
C GLU A 92 14.84 16.21 -10.85
N MET A 93 14.32 16.40 -9.65
CA MET A 93 14.92 17.22 -8.59
C MET A 93 15.61 16.39 -7.50
N GLY A 94 15.63 15.06 -7.62
CA GLY A 94 16.06 14.16 -6.54
C GLY A 94 15.13 14.19 -5.32
N LEU A 95 13.91 14.74 -5.46
CA LEU A 95 12.98 15.01 -4.37
C LEU A 95 12.58 13.74 -3.63
N LYS A 96 12.73 13.76 -2.31
CA LYS A 96 12.26 12.71 -1.39
C LYS A 96 11.66 13.33 -0.14
N ILE A 97 10.35 13.35 -0.05
CA ILE A 97 9.63 13.74 1.15
C ILE A 97 9.16 12.48 1.85
N ASN A 98 9.68 12.22 3.04
CA ASN A 98 9.29 11.04 3.78
C ASN A 98 8.07 11.32 4.68
N TRP A 99 7.54 10.25 5.27
CA TRP A 99 6.35 10.32 6.12
C TRP A 99 6.55 11.10 7.43
N ARG A 100 7.78 11.38 7.84
CA ARG A 100 8.11 12.20 9.02
C ARG A 100 8.13 13.70 8.69
N GLY A 101 8.07 14.06 7.39
CA GLY A 101 8.21 15.43 6.91
C GLY A 101 9.65 15.83 6.64
N GLU A 102 10.62 14.92 6.83
CA GLU A 102 11.98 15.13 6.38
C GLU A 102 11.97 15.10 4.85
N PHE A 103 12.68 16.00 4.24
CA PHE A 103 12.81 16.12 2.79
C PHE A 103 14.27 16.17 2.40
N ASP A 104 14.53 15.73 1.20
CA ASP A 104 15.85 15.68 0.55
C ASP A 104 15.65 15.96 -0.95
N GLY A 105 16.63 16.55 -1.60
CA GLY A 105 16.61 16.84 -3.04
C GLY A 105 17.99 17.24 -3.51
N ASP A 106 18.28 17.04 -4.79
CA ASP A 106 19.58 17.34 -5.40
C ASP A 106 19.81 18.86 -5.53
N ASP A 107 18.71 19.64 -5.66
CA ASP A 107 18.70 21.10 -5.68
C ASP A 107 17.91 21.65 -4.50
N GLU A 108 18.60 22.27 -3.55
CA GLU A 108 18.00 22.81 -2.32
C GLU A 108 16.97 23.91 -2.62
N TYR A 109 17.27 24.79 -3.57
CA TYR A 109 16.39 25.91 -3.92
C TYR A 109 15.08 25.42 -4.57
N LEU A 110 15.15 24.51 -5.53
CA LEU A 110 13.97 23.92 -6.18
C LEU A 110 13.16 23.09 -5.18
N THR A 111 13.85 22.34 -4.32
CA THR A 111 13.20 21.55 -3.25
C THR A 111 12.43 22.45 -2.29
N ASP A 112 13.01 23.56 -1.84
CA ASP A 112 12.34 24.52 -0.96
C ASP A 112 11.13 25.18 -1.63
N LEU A 113 11.24 25.55 -2.90
CA LEU A 113 10.11 26.10 -3.65
C LEU A 113 8.97 25.09 -3.78
N PHE A 114 9.29 23.84 -4.09
CA PHE A 114 8.31 22.76 -4.18
C PHE A 114 7.60 22.56 -2.85
N ILE A 115 8.35 22.51 -1.75
CA ILE A 115 7.78 22.33 -0.40
C ILE A 115 6.86 23.48 -0.04
N LYS A 116 7.31 24.73 -0.18
CA LYS A 116 6.50 25.91 0.12
C LYS A 116 5.18 25.95 -0.66
N ARG A 117 5.22 25.50 -1.92
CA ARG A 117 4.04 25.45 -2.78
C ARG A 117 3.05 24.35 -2.39
N ASN A 118 3.53 23.24 -1.86
CA ASN A 118 2.74 22.03 -1.64
C ASN A 118 2.59 21.65 -0.16
N GLU A 119 3.18 22.39 0.79
CA GLU A 119 3.25 22.05 2.22
C GLU A 119 1.86 21.82 2.82
N GLU A 120 0.94 22.77 2.67
CA GLU A 120 -0.42 22.67 3.22
C GLU A 120 -1.16 21.44 2.68
N LEU A 121 -1.01 21.19 1.39
CA LEU A 121 -1.61 20.04 0.70
C LEU A 121 -1.05 18.72 1.23
N ILE A 122 0.27 18.62 1.37
CA ILE A 122 0.95 17.42 1.88
C ILE A 122 0.57 17.17 3.34
N GLU A 123 0.61 18.19 4.20
CA GLU A 123 0.25 18.07 5.63
C GLU A 123 -1.21 17.69 5.81
N THR A 124 -2.12 18.27 5.04
CA THR A 124 -3.54 17.91 5.07
C THR A 124 -3.74 16.45 4.64
N SER A 125 -3.01 16.02 3.60
CA SER A 125 -3.09 14.65 3.09
C SER A 125 -2.52 13.62 4.07
N LYS A 126 -1.51 13.95 4.87
CA LYS A 126 -0.94 13.09 5.92
C LYS A 126 -1.97 12.64 6.96
N LYS A 127 -3.02 13.43 7.19
CA LYS A 127 -4.13 13.09 8.12
C LYS A 127 -4.89 11.85 7.64
N ASN A 128 -5.03 11.68 6.34
CA ASN A 128 -5.78 10.58 5.71
C ASN A 128 -4.88 9.48 5.14
N LEU A 129 -3.69 9.85 4.65
CA LEU A 129 -2.73 8.97 4.00
C LEU A 129 -1.56 8.66 4.95
N ARG A 130 -1.58 7.48 5.56
CA ARG A 130 -0.52 7.07 6.49
C ARG A 130 0.78 6.77 5.75
N ARG A 131 1.92 7.14 6.36
CA ARG A 131 3.26 6.96 5.81
C ARG A 131 3.34 7.46 4.37
N LEU A 132 2.76 8.63 4.16
CA LEU A 132 2.82 9.34 2.89
C LEU A 132 4.27 9.65 2.54
N ARG A 133 4.61 9.44 1.26
CA ARG A 133 5.87 9.84 0.63
C ARG A 133 5.56 10.52 -0.67
N VAL A 134 6.30 11.54 -0.97
CA VAL A 134 6.32 12.19 -2.29
C VAL A 134 7.76 12.11 -2.78
N GLU A 135 7.95 11.55 -3.94
CA GLU A 135 9.24 11.42 -4.62
C GLU A 135 9.09 11.95 -6.04
N ASP A 136 10.19 12.23 -6.73
CA ASP A 136 10.18 12.79 -8.09
C ASP A 136 9.19 12.13 -9.05
N ALA A 137 9.09 10.83 -8.97
CA ALA A 137 8.31 10.03 -9.91
C ALA A 137 6.91 9.68 -9.41
N PHE A 138 6.63 9.81 -8.11
CA PHE A 138 5.35 9.32 -7.56
C PHE A 138 4.96 9.87 -6.20
N VAL A 139 3.68 9.76 -5.90
CA VAL A 139 3.10 9.79 -4.55
C VAL A 139 2.85 8.38 -4.07
N ASN A 140 3.29 8.06 -2.85
CA ASN A 140 3.07 6.75 -2.22
C ASN A 140 2.45 6.89 -0.83
N SER A 141 1.44 6.09 -0.56
CA SER A 141 0.92 5.88 0.80
C SER A 141 1.03 4.41 1.17
N ARG A 142 1.64 4.11 2.32
CA ARG A 142 1.81 2.75 2.82
C ARG A 142 1.12 2.56 4.17
N LYS A 143 0.35 1.50 4.27
CA LYS A 143 -0.40 1.14 5.49
C LYS A 143 -0.13 -0.31 5.87
N VAL A 144 -0.17 -0.62 7.17
CA VAL A 144 -0.23 -2.00 7.63
C VAL A 144 -1.59 -2.57 7.25
N LEU A 145 -1.61 -3.80 6.76
CA LEU A 145 -2.83 -4.46 6.32
C LEU A 145 -3.70 -4.81 7.54
N PHE A 146 -4.77 -4.05 7.72
CA PHE A 146 -5.82 -4.29 8.71
C PHE A 146 -7.08 -4.81 8.04
N ARG A 147 -8.07 -5.30 8.83
CA ARG A 147 -9.35 -5.83 8.34
C ARG A 147 -10.08 -4.94 7.35
N LYS A 148 -9.96 -3.61 7.47
CA LYS A 148 -10.60 -2.68 6.56
C LYS A 148 -10.09 -2.77 5.11
N TYR A 149 -8.83 -3.15 4.89
CA TYR A 149 -8.26 -3.34 3.55
C TYR A 149 -8.59 -4.69 2.92
N TYR A 150 -9.37 -5.51 3.60
CA TYR A 150 -10.04 -6.64 2.97
C TYR A 150 -11.34 -6.25 2.24
N LYS A 151 -11.71 -4.96 2.25
CA LYS A 151 -12.85 -4.41 1.51
C LYS A 151 -12.34 -3.67 0.27
N ALA A 152 -12.92 -3.99 -0.88
CA ALA A 152 -12.55 -3.35 -2.14
C ALA A 152 -12.75 -1.84 -2.12
N ASP A 153 -13.84 -1.36 -1.51
CA ASP A 153 -14.17 0.06 -1.43
C ASP A 153 -13.10 0.89 -0.72
N GLU A 154 -12.49 0.34 0.33
CA GLU A 154 -11.40 1.01 1.04
C GLU A 154 -10.12 1.07 0.21
N ILE A 155 -9.87 0.06 -0.61
CA ILE A 155 -8.75 0.06 -1.56
C ILE A 155 -8.98 1.11 -2.63
N VAL A 156 -10.18 1.12 -3.24
CA VAL A 156 -10.56 2.09 -4.28
C VAL A 156 -10.49 3.50 -3.74
N LYS A 157 -11.08 3.76 -2.56
CA LYS A 157 -11.05 5.07 -1.91
C LYS A 157 -9.62 5.55 -1.68
N THR A 158 -8.78 4.71 -1.05
CA THR A 158 -7.39 5.11 -0.75
C THR A 158 -6.59 5.36 -2.02
N MET A 159 -6.80 4.57 -3.09
CA MET A 159 -6.13 4.81 -4.37
C MET A 159 -6.55 6.16 -4.98
N ARG A 160 -7.84 6.48 -4.93
CA ARG A 160 -8.33 7.78 -5.41
C ARG A 160 -7.80 8.95 -4.58
N ASP A 161 -7.67 8.79 -3.25
CA ASP A 161 -7.09 9.82 -2.38
C ASP A 161 -5.61 10.08 -2.74
N VAL A 162 -4.82 9.01 -3.00
CA VAL A 162 -3.41 9.13 -3.45
C VAL A 162 -3.32 9.80 -4.81
N LEU A 163 -4.18 9.40 -5.76
CA LEU A 163 -4.23 10.01 -7.09
C LEU A 163 -4.65 11.49 -7.02
N SER A 164 -5.63 11.82 -6.19
CA SER A 164 -6.07 13.21 -6.00
C SER A 164 -4.94 14.09 -5.49
N LEU A 165 -4.14 13.58 -4.55
CA LEU A 165 -2.93 14.29 -4.10
C LEU A 165 -1.92 14.46 -5.23
N ALA A 166 -1.63 13.38 -5.98
CA ALA A 166 -0.68 13.45 -7.11
C ALA A 166 -1.09 14.49 -8.16
N LYS A 167 -2.39 14.60 -8.45
CA LYS A 167 -2.92 15.60 -9.39
C LYS A 167 -2.85 17.04 -8.87
N ALA A 168 -2.92 17.22 -7.55
CA ALA A 168 -2.94 18.53 -6.92
C ALA A 168 -1.54 19.11 -6.67
N ILE A 169 -0.52 18.26 -6.64
CA ILE A 169 0.90 18.66 -6.56
C ILE A 169 1.30 19.39 -7.85
N LYS A 170 2.01 20.55 -7.66
CA LYS A 170 2.39 21.45 -8.75
C LYS A 170 3.88 21.78 -8.68
#